data_4f229e1c8b0d4dfaec16bb03a1430094
#
_entry.id   4f229e1c8b0d4dfaec16bb03a1430094
#
_cell.length_a   1.000
_cell.length_b   1.000
_cell.length_c   1.000
_cell.angle_alpha   90.00
_cell.angle_beta   90.00
_cell.angle_gamma   90.00
#
_symmetry.space_group_name_H-M   'P 1'
#
loop_
_entity.id
_entity.type
_entity.pdbx_description
1 polymer ?
#
loop_
_entity_poly.entity_id
_entity_poly.type
_entity_poly.pdbx_seq_one_letter_code
_entity_poly.pdbx_strand_id
1 'polypeptide(L)'
;PSHAFYAAFEATRIALKYMTPVILLSDNYVATGSEPWKLPEIESLNELGTNLTTKYNTEEGFLPFFRDFQTNARPWAIPGTPGLEHRIGGLEKEDGTGNVSYDTDNHQYMTDMRAWKIENIANDIDQLELNGDISSDTLVVGWGSTYGGITQAVNRLNSKGIKVASTHFTHVNPIPRQHW
;
A
#
# COMPACT_ATOMS: atom_id res chain seq x y z
N PRO A 1 -13.23 8.05 12.54
CA PRO A 1 -13.33 8.90 11.31
C PRO A 1 -12.01 9.57 10.94
N SER A 2 -11.24 10.16 11.89
CA SER A 2 -9.96 10.82 11.59
C SER A 2 -8.96 9.90 10.88
N HIS A 3 -8.86 8.66 11.31
CA HIS A 3 -7.99 7.66 10.70
C HIS A 3 -8.33 7.41 9.21
N ALA A 4 -9.58 7.60 8.80
CA ALA A 4 -9.98 7.45 7.40
C ALA A 4 -9.27 8.44 6.47
N PHE A 5 -8.97 9.65 6.95
CA PHE A 5 -8.16 10.61 6.20
C PHE A 5 -6.75 10.08 5.94
N TYR A 6 -6.09 9.59 6.99
CA TYR A 6 -4.73 9.04 6.85
C TYR A 6 -4.70 7.78 6.00
N ALA A 7 -5.72 6.92 6.12
CA ALA A 7 -5.86 5.74 5.27
C ALA A 7 -6.05 6.11 3.78
N ALA A 8 -6.84 7.14 3.48
CA ALA A 8 -7.01 7.62 2.10
C ALA A 8 -5.72 8.27 1.55
N PHE A 9 -5.01 9.00 2.39
CA PHE A 9 -3.72 9.59 2.04
C PHE A 9 -2.69 8.51 1.72
N GLU A 10 -2.56 7.50 2.59
CA GLU A 10 -1.63 6.38 2.39
C GLU A 10 -2.01 5.53 1.17
N ALA A 11 -3.29 5.27 0.94
CA ALA A 11 -3.76 4.60 -0.26
C ALA A 11 -3.33 5.36 -1.54
N THR A 12 -3.42 6.69 -1.51
CA THR A 12 -2.98 7.54 -2.61
C THR A 12 -1.46 7.46 -2.81
N ARG A 13 -0.68 7.54 -1.72
CA ARG A 13 0.78 7.41 -1.75
C ARG A 13 1.21 6.09 -2.39
N ILE A 14 0.66 4.98 -1.95
CA ILE A 14 0.96 3.65 -2.49
C ILE A 14 0.55 3.55 -3.97
N ALA A 15 -0.65 4.03 -4.32
CA ALA A 15 -1.13 3.96 -5.69
C ALA A 15 -0.22 4.72 -6.67
N LEU A 16 0.25 5.90 -6.29
CA LEU A 16 1.14 6.73 -7.10
C LEU A 16 2.56 6.15 -7.17
N LYS A 17 3.12 5.75 -6.04
CA LYS A 17 4.49 5.22 -5.97
C LYS A 17 4.65 3.91 -6.73
N TYR A 18 3.68 3.00 -6.59
CA TYR A 18 3.78 1.65 -7.16
C TYR A 18 3.02 1.46 -8.46
N MET A 19 2.35 2.50 -8.98
CA MET A 19 1.48 2.40 -10.16
C MET A 19 0.56 1.18 -10.05
N THR A 20 -0.26 1.15 -9.02
CA THR A 20 -1.18 0.05 -8.73
C THR A 20 -2.48 0.58 -8.14
N PRO A 21 -3.63 -0.01 -8.46
CA PRO A 21 -4.87 0.35 -7.77
C PRO A 21 -4.76 -0.04 -6.30
N VAL A 22 -5.30 0.81 -5.42
CA VAL A 22 -5.44 0.55 -3.99
C VAL A 22 -6.91 0.64 -3.62
N ILE A 23 -7.41 -0.40 -2.97
CA ILE A 23 -8.80 -0.46 -2.52
C ILE A 23 -8.84 -0.05 -1.06
N LEU A 24 -9.50 1.09 -0.78
CA LEU A 24 -9.74 1.56 0.56
C LEU A 24 -11.03 0.91 1.10
N LEU A 25 -10.89 0.07 2.11
CA LEU A 25 -12.01 -0.57 2.79
C LEU A 25 -12.51 0.34 3.92
N SER A 26 -13.80 0.59 3.96
CA SER A 26 -14.47 1.35 5.02
C SER A 26 -15.73 0.63 5.46
N ASP A 27 -16.23 0.97 6.63
CA ASP A 27 -17.48 0.44 7.16
C ASP A 27 -18.44 1.54 7.61
N ASN A 28 -19.68 1.14 7.92
CA ASN A 28 -20.72 2.07 8.30
C ASN A 28 -20.40 2.82 9.63
N TYR A 29 -19.69 2.20 10.54
CA TYR A 29 -19.32 2.85 11.82
C TYR A 29 -18.39 4.04 11.57
N VAL A 30 -17.40 3.87 10.70
CA VAL A 30 -16.47 4.95 10.30
C VAL A 30 -17.19 6.00 9.45
N ALA A 31 -18.04 5.56 8.51
CA ALA A 31 -18.69 6.45 7.55
C ALA A 31 -19.77 7.36 8.19
N THR A 32 -20.45 6.87 9.24
CA THR A 32 -21.52 7.62 9.93
C THR A 32 -21.10 8.16 11.29
N GLY A 33 -19.93 7.77 11.79
CA GLY A 33 -19.38 8.25 13.04
C GLY A 33 -18.87 9.69 12.94
N SER A 34 -18.77 10.35 14.10
CA SER A 34 -18.15 11.66 14.23
C SER A 34 -17.23 11.69 15.44
N GLU A 35 -16.15 12.46 15.33
CA GLU A 35 -15.20 12.68 16.42
C GLU A 35 -14.58 14.08 16.31
N PRO A 36 -14.15 14.69 17.42
CA PRO A 36 -13.30 15.86 17.38
C PRO A 36 -11.97 15.51 16.72
N TRP A 37 -11.59 16.27 15.69
CA TRP A 37 -10.35 16.02 14.96
C TRP A 37 -9.64 17.33 14.65
N LYS A 38 -8.36 17.40 15.02
CA LYS A 38 -7.49 18.51 14.63
C LYS A 38 -6.99 18.25 13.21
N LEU A 39 -7.17 19.19 12.31
CA LEU A 39 -6.61 19.12 10.96
C LEU A 39 -5.09 18.92 11.06
N PRO A 40 -4.52 17.97 10.29
CA PRO A 40 -3.08 17.75 10.28
C PRO A 40 -2.36 18.94 9.64
N GLU A 41 -1.17 19.22 10.11
CA GLU A 41 -0.25 20.12 9.42
C GLU A 41 0.23 19.43 8.14
N ILE A 42 0.16 20.12 7.00
CA ILE A 42 0.49 19.53 5.69
C ILE A 42 1.94 19.02 5.67
N GLU A 43 2.84 19.75 6.32
CA GLU A 43 4.27 19.41 6.44
C GLU A 43 4.53 18.14 7.26
N SER A 44 3.55 17.70 8.04
CA SER A 44 3.65 16.44 8.80
C SER A 44 3.24 15.20 8.00
N LEU A 45 2.68 15.39 6.82
CA LEU A 45 2.28 14.29 5.95
C LEU A 45 3.47 13.80 5.12
N ASN A 46 3.53 12.51 4.88
CA ASN A 46 4.54 11.94 3.99
C ASN A 46 4.42 12.53 2.57
N GLU A 47 5.54 12.68 1.88
CA GLU A 47 5.49 13.08 0.48
C GLU A 47 4.75 12.04 -0.38
N LEU A 48 3.86 12.51 -1.24
CA LEU A 48 3.24 11.68 -2.27
C LEU A 48 4.27 11.50 -3.40
N GLY A 49 5.20 10.57 -3.24
CA GLY A 49 6.20 10.27 -4.24
C GLY A 49 5.57 9.84 -5.56
N THR A 50 5.67 10.69 -6.60
CA THR A 50 5.21 10.35 -7.94
C THR A 50 6.41 9.98 -8.79
N ASN A 51 6.33 8.82 -9.45
CA ASN A 51 7.36 8.38 -10.40
C ASN A 51 7.09 8.95 -11.80
N LEU A 52 6.82 10.28 -11.85
CA LEU A 52 6.54 10.99 -13.10
C LEU A 52 7.82 11.20 -13.90
N THR A 53 7.76 10.97 -15.22
CA THR A 53 8.90 11.15 -16.11
C THR A 53 8.55 11.88 -17.39
N THR A 54 9.52 12.67 -17.86
CA THR A 54 9.54 13.31 -19.19
C THR A 54 10.79 12.89 -19.97
N LYS A 55 11.53 11.88 -19.47
CA LYS A 55 12.82 11.45 -20.02
C LYS A 55 12.76 9.99 -20.43
N TYR A 56 13.63 9.65 -21.36
CA TYR A 56 13.93 8.26 -21.67
C TYR A 56 14.50 7.54 -20.43
N ASN A 57 14.18 6.27 -20.30
CA ASN A 57 14.66 5.40 -19.22
C ASN A 57 15.68 4.37 -19.68
N THR A 58 16.03 4.39 -20.99
CA THR A 58 17.14 3.65 -21.58
C THR A 58 17.90 4.52 -22.56
N GLU A 59 19.07 4.09 -23.00
CA GLU A 59 19.86 4.78 -24.02
C GLU A 59 19.17 4.79 -25.40
N GLU A 60 18.35 3.77 -25.67
CA GLU A 60 17.68 3.59 -26.96
C GLU A 60 16.28 4.25 -27.02
N GLY A 61 15.75 4.71 -25.87
CA GLY A 61 14.42 5.35 -25.82
C GLY A 61 13.64 5.06 -24.53
N PHE A 62 12.33 5.20 -24.63
CA PHE A 62 11.41 4.98 -23.52
C PHE A 62 10.80 3.58 -23.58
N LEU A 63 11.06 2.79 -22.54
CA LEU A 63 10.48 1.48 -22.34
C LEU A 63 9.41 1.56 -21.22
N PRO A 64 8.11 1.58 -21.54
CA PRO A 64 7.05 1.86 -20.58
C PRO A 64 6.84 0.75 -19.54
N PHE A 65 7.36 -0.45 -19.76
CA PHE A 65 7.31 -1.57 -18.83
C PHE A 65 8.68 -1.90 -18.22
N PHE A 66 9.70 -1.08 -18.46
CA PHE A 66 10.97 -1.18 -17.75
C PHE A 66 10.77 -0.72 -16.30
N ARG A 67 10.95 -1.64 -15.36
CA ARG A 67 10.58 -1.48 -13.96
C ARG A 67 11.75 -1.04 -13.11
N ASP A 68 11.47 -0.26 -12.09
CA ASP A 68 12.42 0.03 -11.03
C ASP A 68 12.73 -1.24 -10.22
N PHE A 69 14.01 -1.50 -9.95
CA PHE A 69 14.45 -2.75 -9.29
C PHE A 69 14.06 -2.85 -7.82
N GLN A 70 13.83 -1.73 -7.14
CA GLN A 70 13.48 -1.72 -5.72
C GLN A 70 11.98 -1.85 -5.51
N THR A 71 11.20 -1.11 -6.28
CA THR A 71 9.75 -1.01 -6.11
C THR A 71 8.97 -1.91 -7.05
N ASN A 72 9.63 -2.38 -8.12
CA ASN A 72 9.00 -3.05 -9.26
C ASN A 72 7.90 -2.22 -9.95
N ALA A 73 7.90 -0.91 -9.68
CA ALA A 73 7.00 0.04 -10.30
C ALA A 73 7.52 0.49 -11.67
N ARG A 74 6.59 0.86 -12.53
CA ARG A 74 6.89 1.49 -13.82
C ARG A 74 6.90 3.01 -13.70
N PRO A 75 7.64 3.73 -14.57
CA PRO A 75 7.55 5.18 -14.60
C PRO A 75 6.18 5.65 -15.13
N TRP A 76 5.68 6.74 -14.58
CA TRP A 76 4.52 7.45 -15.10
C TRP A 76 4.98 8.45 -16.17
N ALA A 77 4.85 8.11 -17.45
CA ALA A 77 5.10 9.07 -18.51
C ALA A 77 4.05 10.20 -18.46
N ILE A 78 4.51 11.45 -18.43
CA ILE A 78 3.59 12.58 -18.47
C ILE A 78 2.95 12.64 -19.87
N PRO A 79 1.61 12.59 -19.97
CA PRO A 79 0.93 12.63 -21.26
C PRO A 79 1.31 13.86 -22.08
N GLY A 80 1.55 13.67 -23.38
CA GLY A 80 1.98 14.73 -24.29
C GLY A 80 3.49 14.97 -24.34
N THR A 81 4.29 14.21 -23.59
CA THR A 81 5.77 14.30 -23.68
C THR A 81 6.24 13.61 -24.97
N PRO A 82 6.88 14.34 -25.90
CA PRO A 82 7.38 13.77 -27.14
C PRO A 82 8.37 12.64 -26.89
N GLY A 83 8.22 11.54 -27.63
CA GLY A 83 9.08 10.35 -27.55
C GLY A 83 8.75 9.38 -26.42
N LEU A 84 7.72 9.70 -25.59
CA LEU A 84 7.22 8.81 -24.55
C LEU A 84 5.87 8.19 -24.89
N GLU A 85 5.42 8.35 -26.12
CA GLU A 85 4.17 7.77 -26.60
C GLU A 85 4.26 6.24 -26.55
N HIS A 86 3.26 5.62 -25.94
CA HIS A 86 3.21 4.17 -25.83
C HIS A 86 1.78 3.67 -25.73
N ARG A 87 1.58 2.39 -25.99
CA ARG A 87 0.28 1.78 -25.95
C ARG A 87 -0.22 1.63 -24.52
N ILE A 88 -1.44 2.08 -24.28
CA ILE A 88 -2.23 1.86 -23.08
C ILE A 88 -3.44 0.99 -23.47
N GLY A 89 -3.80 0.02 -22.68
CA GLY A 89 -4.95 -0.85 -22.92
C GLY A 89 -4.90 -2.13 -22.10
N GLY A 90 -5.97 -2.92 -22.16
CA GLY A 90 -6.18 -4.09 -21.31
C GLY A 90 -5.51 -5.39 -21.77
N LEU A 91 -4.91 -5.42 -22.97
CA LEU A 91 -4.21 -6.62 -23.43
C LEU A 91 -2.87 -6.79 -22.73
N GLU A 92 -2.44 -8.05 -22.55
CA GLU A 92 -1.14 -8.38 -21.97
C GLU A 92 0.00 -7.71 -22.74
N LYS A 93 0.95 -7.18 -21.99
CA LYS A 93 2.11 -6.44 -22.49
C LYS A 93 3.37 -7.28 -22.37
N GLU A 94 4.23 -7.16 -23.38
CA GLU A 94 5.59 -7.64 -23.30
C GLU A 94 6.38 -6.86 -22.25
N ASP A 95 7.20 -7.55 -21.47
CA ASP A 95 8.09 -6.91 -20.51
C ASP A 95 9.03 -5.89 -21.21
N GLY A 96 9.32 -4.81 -20.53
CA GLY A 96 10.14 -3.71 -21.05
C GLY A 96 9.43 -2.87 -22.11
N THR A 97 9.10 -3.43 -23.25
CA THR A 97 8.61 -2.70 -24.43
C THR A 97 7.16 -2.22 -24.27
N GLY A 98 6.31 -2.98 -23.58
CA GLY A 98 4.88 -2.71 -23.49
C GLY A 98 4.09 -3.01 -24.77
N ASN A 99 4.68 -3.71 -25.74
CA ASN A 99 3.96 -4.22 -26.90
C ASN A 99 2.94 -5.28 -26.51
N VAL A 100 1.91 -5.48 -27.29
CA VAL A 100 0.97 -6.59 -27.06
C VAL A 100 1.68 -7.90 -27.25
N SER A 101 1.55 -8.79 -26.28
CA SER A 101 2.18 -10.12 -26.28
C SER A 101 1.14 -11.20 -26.05
N TYR A 102 1.25 -12.30 -26.81
CA TYR A 102 0.48 -13.54 -26.64
C TYR A 102 1.40 -14.70 -26.23
N ASP A 103 2.64 -14.38 -25.91
CA ASP A 103 3.62 -15.36 -25.43
C ASP A 103 3.28 -15.82 -24.02
N THR A 104 3.27 -17.15 -23.81
CA THR A 104 2.86 -17.76 -22.53
C THR A 104 3.88 -17.55 -21.42
N ASP A 105 5.17 -17.55 -21.75
CA ASP A 105 6.23 -17.35 -20.76
C ASP A 105 6.27 -15.89 -20.30
N ASN A 106 6.08 -14.95 -21.24
CA ASN A 106 5.90 -13.55 -20.92
C ASN A 106 4.68 -13.32 -20.03
N HIS A 107 3.56 -14.00 -20.30
CA HIS A 107 2.35 -13.87 -19.47
C HIS A 107 2.61 -14.32 -18.02
N GLN A 108 3.26 -15.47 -17.83
CA GLN A 108 3.63 -15.96 -16.50
C GLN A 108 4.57 -14.98 -15.80
N TYR A 109 5.62 -14.54 -16.49
CA TYR A 109 6.56 -13.57 -15.96
C TYR A 109 5.90 -12.27 -15.52
N MET A 110 5.03 -11.69 -16.36
CA MET A 110 4.30 -10.46 -16.03
C MET A 110 3.34 -10.64 -14.85
N THR A 111 2.78 -11.84 -14.71
CA THR A 111 1.93 -12.19 -13.56
C THR A 111 2.75 -12.23 -12.28
N ASP A 112 3.92 -12.87 -12.31
CA ASP A 112 4.83 -12.95 -11.16
C ASP A 112 5.36 -11.57 -10.78
N MET A 113 5.69 -10.73 -11.76
CA MET A 113 6.15 -9.35 -11.50
C MET A 113 5.06 -8.49 -10.85
N ARG A 114 3.80 -8.66 -11.23
CA ARG A 114 2.68 -7.97 -10.57
C ARG A 114 2.49 -8.45 -9.13
N ALA A 115 2.57 -9.75 -8.89
CA ALA A 115 2.50 -10.32 -7.54
C ALA A 115 3.65 -9.82 -6.67
N TRP A 116 4.88 -9.94 -7.16
CA TRP A 116 6.09 -9.48 -6.45
C TRP A 116 6.05 -7.98 -6.13
N LYS A 117 5.55 -7.15 -7.03
CA LYS A 117 5.36 -5.72 -6.76
C LYS A 117 4.46 -5.49 -5.52
N ILE A 118 3.33 -6.19 -5.46
CA ILE A 118 2.40 -6.08 -4.32
C ILE A 118 3.06 -6.58 -3.03
N GLU A 119 3.70 -7.73 -3.07
CA GLU A 119 4.41 -8.27 -1.90
C GLU A 119 5.52 -7.33 -1.40
N ASN A 120 6.21 -6.65 -2.32
CA ASN A 120 7.30 -5.74 -1.98
C ASN A 120 6.81 -4.46 -1.28
N ILE A 121 5.57 -4.05 -1.46
CA ILE A 121 4.94 -2.94 -0.72
C ILE A 121 4.99 -3.20 0.79
N ALA A 122 4.98 -4.46 1.23
CA ALA A 122 5.11 -4.82 2.63
C ALA A 122 6.38 -4.28 3.32
N ASN A 123 7.41 -3.88 2.57
CA ASN A 123 8.62 -3.25 3.09
C ASN A 123 8.50 -1.73 3.24
N ASP A 124 7.46 -1.13 2.68
CA ASP A 124 7.24 0.32 2.60
C ASP A 124 6.07 0.80 3.47
N ILE A 125 5.47 -0.10 4.21
CA ILE A 125 4.39 0.19 5.15
C ILE A 125 4.87 -0.07 6.57
N ASP A 126 4.33 0.72 7.50
CA ASP A 126 4.74 0.67 8.90
C ASP A 126 4.48 -0.71 9.52
N GLN A 127 5.39 -1.11 10.40
CA GLN A 127 5.22 -2.32 11.18
C GLN A 127 4.04 -2.19 12.15
N LEU A 128 3.46 -3.34 12.50
CA LEU A 128 2.34 -3.39 13.43
C LEU A 128 2.81 -3.05 14.85
N GLU A 129 2.09 -2.17 15.49
CA GLU A 129 2.30 -1.88 16.91
C GLU A 129 1.58 -2.91 17.78
N LEU A 130 2.22 -3.27 18.89
CA LEU A 130 1.62 -4.10 19.93
C LEU A 130 1.08 -3.20 21.05
N ASN A 131 -0.15 -3.46 21.47
CA ASN A 131 -0.78 -2.81 22.63
C ASN A 131 -1.03 -3.84 23.73
N GLY A 132 -0.84 -3.45 24.99
CA GLY A 132 -1.05 -4.31 26.15
C GLY A 132 0.21 -4.99 26.66
N ASP A 133 0.08 -6.15 27.30
CA ASP A 133 1.20 -6.90 27.86
C ASP A 133 1.86 -7.78 26.79
N ILE A 134 3.00 -7.32 26.26
CA ILE A 134 3.76 -8.05 25.23
C ILE A 134 4.35 -9.38 25.70
N SER A 135 4.37 -9.65 27.02
CA SER A 135 4.80 -10.95 27.56
C SER A 135 3.68 -11.99 27.61
N SER A 136 2.50 -11.65 27.06
CA SER A 136 1.33 -12.52 27.05
C SER A 136 1.45 -13.62 26.00
N ASP A 137 0.96 -14.80 26.31
CA ASP A 137 0.78 -15.89 25.34
C ASP A 137 -0.49 -15.71 24.47
N THR A 138 -1.26 -14.63 24.71
CA THR A 138 -2.49 -14.34 23.98
C THR A 138 -2.35 -13.03 23.21
N LEU A 139 -2.46 -13.11 21.88
CA LEU A 139 -2.49 -11.96 20.98
C LEU A 139 -3.86 -11.85 20.31
N VAL A 140 -4.54 -10.73 20.54
CA VAL A 140 -5.79 -10.40 19.85
C VAL A 140 -5.46 -9.59 18.60
N VAL A 141 -5.91 -10.07 17.45
CA VAL A 141 -5.67 -9.41 16.16
C VAL A 141 -6.98 -8.84 15.63
N GLY A 142 -6.95 -7.59 15.21
CA GLY A 142 -8.11 -6.92 14.63
C GLY A 142 -7.77 -6.07 13.42
N TRP A 143 -8.79 -5.57 12.73
CA TRP A 143 -8.70 -4.63 11.63
C TRP A 143 -9.99 -3.81 11.50
N GLY A 144 -9.97 -2.69 10.76
CA GLY A 144 -11.12 -1.84 10.56
C GLY A 144 -11.62 -1.18 11.86
N SER A 145 -12.93 -1.04 12.03
CA SER A 145 -13.55 -0.34 13.17
C SER A 145 -13.47 -1.08 14.51
N THR A 146 -12.84 -2.25 14.56
CA THR A 146 -12.68 -3.03 15.81
C THR A 146 -11.62 -2.47 16.76
N TYR A 147 -10.78 -1.52 16.32
CA TYR A 147 -9.64 -0.98 17.08
C TYR A 147 -10.00 -0.55 18.49
N GLY A 148 -10.97 0.35 18.64
CA GLY A 148 -11.34 0.91 19.94
C GLY A 148 -11.87 -0.14 20.92
N GLY A 149 -12.71 -1.07 20.41
CA GLY A 149 -13.27 -2.15 21.22
C GLY A 149 -12.21 -3.13 21.72
N ILE A 150 -11.29 -3.53 20.85
CA ILE A 150 -10.18 -4.43 21.20
C ILE A 150 -9.23 -3.75 22.18
N THR A 151 -8.78 -2.53 21.88
CA THR A 151 -7.87 -1.77 22.75
C THR A 151 -8.44 -1.59 24.16
N GLN A 152 -9.73 -1.23 24.27
CA GLN A 152 -10.36 -1.07 25.57
C GLN A 152 -10.50 -2.41 26.32
N ALA A 153 -10.85 -3.51 25.62
CA ALA A 153 -10.95 -4.82 26.24
C ALA A 153 -9.60 -5.30 26.79
N VAL A 154 -8.53 -5.16 25.99
CA VAL A 154 -7.16 -5.50 26.38
C VAL A 154 -6.72 -4.69 27.61
N ASN A 155 -6.92 -3.38 27.61
CA ASN A 155 -6.58 -2.52 28.75
C ASN A 155 -7.34 -2.91 30.04
N ARG A 156 -8.63 -3.26 29.92
CA ARG A 156 -9.43 -3.74 31.07
C ARG A 156 -8.98 -5.10 31.59
N LEU A 157 -8.55 -6.00 30.74
CA LEU A 157 -8.02 -7.31 31.17
C LEU A 157 -6.70 -7.15 31.87
N ASN A 158 -5.76 -6.39 31.30
CA ASN A 158 -4.47 -6.13 31.90
C ASN A 158 -4.58 -5.42 33.26
N SER A 159 -5.54 -4.48 33.42
CA SER A 159 -5.80 -3.85 34.71
C SER A 159 -6.31 -4.81 35.79
N LYS A 160 -6.81 -5.97 35.40
CA LYS A 160 -7.23 -7.07 36.31
C LYS A 160 -6.14 -8.14 36.49
N GLY A 161 -4.95 -7.91 35.98
CA GLY A 161 -3.83 -8.86 36.06
C GLY A 161 -3.91 -10.01 35.05
N ILE A 162 -4.82 -9.94 34.07
CA ILE A 162 -4.92 -10.94 32.99
C ILE A 162 -4.10 -10.40 31.80
N LYS A 163 -2.98 -11.04 31.52
CA LYS A 163 -2.05 -10.65 30.47
C LYS A 163 -2.65 -10.91 29.08
N VAL A 164 -2.79 -9.87 28.28
CA VAL A 164 -3.26 -9.94 26.89
C VAL A 164 -2.56 -8.84 26.09
N ALA A 165 -2.13 -9.17 24.88
CA ALA A 165 -1.68 -8.20 23.90
C ALA A 165 -2.66 -8.09 22.73
N SER A 166 -2.59 -7.00 22.00
CA SER A 166 -3.31 -6.86 20.73
C SER A 166 -2.49 -6.14 19.68
N THR A 167 -2.83 -6.39 18.42
CA THR A 167 -2.36 -5.61 17.28
C THR A 167 -3.51 -5.33 16.33
N HIS A 168 -3.34 -4.30 15.49
CA HIS A 168 -4.39 -3.86 14.58
C HIS A 168 -3.83 -3.64 13.17
N PHE A 169 -4.39 -4.35 12.19
CA PHE A 169 -4.00 -4.21 10.80
C PHE A 169 -4.65 -2.97 10.16
N THR A 170 -3.84 -2.10 9.60
CA THR A 170 -4.28 -1.02 8.70
C THR A 170 -4.20 -1.43 7.23
N HIS A 171 -3.31 -2.37 6.92
CA HIS A 171 -3.15 -2.95 5.59
C HIS A 171 -3.43 -4.46 5.67
N VAL A 172 -4.36 -4.95 4.87
CA VAL A 172 -4.75 -6.37 4.86
C VAL A 172 -4.15 -7.14 3.68
N ASN A 173 -3.67 -6.44 2.66
CA ASN A 173 -2.92 -7.01 1.55
C ASN A 173 -2.08 -5.93 0.84
N PRO A 174 -0.75 -5.98 0.86
CA PRO A 174 0.04 -6.94 1.63
C PRO A 174 -0.03 -6.68 3.13
N ILE A 175 0.23 -7.70 3.91
CA ILE A 175 0.44 -7.55 5.37
C ILE A 175 1.85 -7.01 5.60
N PRO A 176 2.05 -6.03 6.52
CA PRO A 176 3.36 -5.53 6.89
C PRO A 176 4.30 -6.68 7.29
N ARG A 177 5.55 -6.62 6.84
CA ARG A 177 6.56 -7.60 7.26
C ARG A 177 6.93 -7.34 8.71
N GLN A 178 6.48 -8.24 9.58
CA GLN A 178 6.77 -8.16 11.01
C GLN A 178 8.00 -9.01 11.33
N HIS A 179 8.96 -8.43 12.03
CA HIS A 179 10.07 -9.16 12.65
C HIS A 179 9.73 -9.32 14.12
N TRP A 180 9.25 -10.52 14.51
CA TRP A 180 8.96 -10.90 15.90
C TRP A 180 10.21 -11.36 16.61
#